data_fb94d05052f883a34506e26df1ba7405
#
_entry.id   fb94d05052f883a34506e26df1ba7405
#
_cell.length_a   1.000
_cell.length_b   1.000
_cell.length_c   1.000
_cell.angle_alpha   90.00
_cell.angle_beta   90.00
_cell.angle_gamma   90.00
#
_symmetry.space_group_name_H-M   'P 1'
#
loop_
_entity.id
_entity.type
_entity.pdbx_description
1 polymer ?
#
loop_
_entity_poly.entity_id
_entity_poly.type
_entity_poly.pdbx_seq_one_letter_code
_entity_poly.pdbx_strand_id
1 'polypeptide(L)'
;MNLRFIDWIWHVRGSLTLSPGQSSNDAFDRLDPLFRQTGTSHQRTNDTLSFSKKNQAAQDRMSVFNGGALQIEKSMAGSVLRYHLTSRALLYCFLAPLLFLSIAQFTIAINKFDKPPHEAAKKNAVMPMNPVDKALGAPVPDAPKEDDAGREEESKKPSPVPAYVFAGIFAALYVVGRVLEDRLVKALFTRSLLEA
;
A
#
# COMPACT_ATOMS: atom_id res chain seq x y z
N MET A 1 -2.42 25.41 -2.94
CA MET A 1 -2.15 24.17 -2.19
C MET A 1 -0.85 23.59 -2.70
N ASN A 2 0.21 23.49 -1.86
CA ASN A 2 1.52 23.01 -2.30
C ASN A 2 1.46 21.49 -2.50
N LEU A 3 1.33 21.02 -3.74
CA LEU A 3 1.33 19.61 -4.14
C LEU A 3 2.69 18.90 -3.90
N ARG A 4 3.68 19.61 -3.37
CA ARG A 4 5.02 19.08 -3.07
C ARG A 4 5.03 17.88 -2.12
N PHE A 5 4.06 17.80 -1.21
CA PHE A 5 3.94 16.65 -0.31
C PHE A 5 3.42 15.41 -1.01
N ILE A 6 2.57 15.60 -2.02
CA ILE A 6 2.01 14.50 -2.80
C ILE A 6 3.10 13.87 -3.68
N ASP A 7 3.96 14.69 -4.29
CA ASP A 7 5.08 14.21 -5.10
C ASP A 7 6.05 13.31 -4.33
N TRP A 8 6.22 13.54 -3.04
CA TRP A 8 7.12 12.74 -2.21
C TRP A 8 6.67 11.28 -2.06
N ILE A 9 5.38 10.99 -2.21
CA ILE A 9 4.78 9.67 -2.00
C ILE A 9 5.34 8.64 -2.99
N TRP A 10 5.52 9.01 -4.26
CA TRP A 10 5.95 8.09 -5.32
C TRP A 10 7.24 8.52 -6.05
N HIS A 11 7.87 9.60 -5.60
CA HIS A 11 9.13 10.05 -6.16
C HIS A 11 10.29 9.78 -5.20
N VAL A 12 11.36 9.17 -5.72
CA VAL A 12 12.63 8.97 -5.03
C VAL A 12 13.62 9.99 -5.56
N ARG A 13 14.14 10.84 -4.69
CA ARG A 13 15.09 11.90 -5.03
C ARG A 13 16.35 11.74 -4.20
N GLY A 14 17.49 11.93 -4.82
CA GLY A 14 18.76 11.93 -4.10
C GLY A 14 19.88 12.52 -4.91
N SER A 15 21.06 12.54 -4.32
CA SER A 15 22.28 13.02 -4.95
C SER A 15 23.47 12.14 -4.59
N LEU A 16 24.41 12.03 -5.52
CA LEU A 16 25.67 11.31 -5.35
C LEU A 16 26.80 12.19 -5.87
N THR A 17 27.88 12.32 -5.12
CA THR A 17 29.07 13.01 -5.54
C THR A 17 29.87 12.11 -6.49
N LEU A 18 30.21 12.61 -7.67
CA LEU A 18 31.06 11.91 -8.63
C LEU A 18 32.52 11.97 -8.20
N SER A 19 33.30 11.01 -8.66
CA SER A 19 34.75 11.00 -8.41
C SER A 19 35.42 12.24 -9.03
N PRO A 20 36.45 12.79 -8.38
CA PRO A 20 37.19 13.91 -8.94
C PRO A 20 37.74 13.59 -10.33
N GLY A 21 37.48 14.47 -11.30
CA GLY A 21 37.91 14.27 -12.68
C GLY A 21 36.99 13.44 -13.58
N GLN A 22 35.92 12.86 -13.03
CA GLN A 22 34.93 12.10 -13.81
C GLN A 22 34.06 13.08 -14.63
N SER A 23 34.05 12.91 -15.95
CA SER A 23 33.19 13.71 -16.82
C SER A 23 31.74 13.27 -16.77
N SER A 24 30.80 14.17 -17.16
CA SER A 24 29.37 13.80 -17.26
C SER A 24 29.14 12.64 -18.22
N ASN A 25 29.94 12.61 -19.32
CA ASN A 25 29.85 11.55 -20.31
C ASN A 25 30.26 10.20 -19.73
N ASP A 26 31.42 10.14 -19.06
CA ASP A 26 31.90 8.91 -18.43
C ASP A 26 30.95 8.38 -17.38
N ALA A 27 30.35 9.28 -16.58
CA ALA A 27 29.36 8.88 -15.57
C ALA A 27 28.10 8.27 -16.21
N PHE A 28 27.60 8.89 -17.28
CA PHE A 28 26.44 8.33 -17.99
C PHE A 28 26.76 7.04 -18.75
N ASP A 29 27.96 6.91 -19.32
CA ASP A 29 28.39 5.67 -20.00
C ASP A 29 28.44 4.48 -19.03
N ARG A 30 28.90 4.71 -17.80
CA ARG A 30 28.87 3.69 -16.73
C ARG A 30 27.46 3.33 -16.25
N LEU A 31 26.52 4.27 -16.25
CA LEU A 31 25.13 4.05 -15.87
C LEU A 31 24.27 3.49 -17.02
N ASP A 32 24.73 3.63 -18.29
CA ASP A 32 23.98 3.26 -19.49
C ASP A 32 23.48 1.79 -19.48
N PRO A 33 24.24 0.78 -19.00
CA PRO A 33 23.75 -0.60 -18.92
C PRO A 33 22.47 -0.77 -18.11
N LEU A 34 22.19 0.12 -17.15
CA LEU A 34 20.96 0.09 -16.35
C LEU A 34 19.73 0.55 -17.16
N PHE A 35 19.94 1.30 -18.24
CA PHE A 35 18.89 1.89 -19.06
C PHE A 35 18.71 1.22 -20.43
N ARG A 36 19.64 0.32 -20.83
CA ARG A 36 19.54 -0.46 -22.08
C ARG A 36 18.67 -1.72 -21.99
N GLN A 37 17.85 -1.83 -20.97
CA GLN A 37 17.02 -3.02 -20.79
C GLN A 37 15.78 -3.00 -21.69
N THR A 38 15.30 -4.17 -22.07
CA THR A 38 14.08 -4.33 -22.89
C THR A 38 12.90 -3.60 -22.27
N GLY A 39 12.19 -2.80 -23.07
CA GLY A 39 11.06 -2.00 -22.61
C GLY A 39 11.43 -0.66 -21.97
N THR A 40 12.72 -0.31 -21.94
CA THR A 40 13.21 1.01 -21.48
C THR A 40 13.49 1.89 -22.67
N SER A 41 12.92 3.08 -22.71
CA SER A 41 13.32 4.17 -23.62
C SER A 41 14.07 5.20 -22.81
N HIS A 42 15.22 5.68 -23.32
CA HIS A 42 15.99 6.72 -22.68
C HIS A 42 16.45 7.78 -23.68
N GLN A 43 16.57 8.99 -23.20
CA GLN A 43 17.13 10.13 -23.94
C GLN A 43 18.26 10.71 -23.12
N ARG A 44 19.39 10.95 -23.77
CA ARG A 44 20.57 11.55 -23.16
C ARG A 44 20.89 12.90 -23.80
N THR A 45 21.12 13.86 -22.95
CA THR A 45 21.70 15.17 -23.29
C THR A 45 23.03 15.29 -22.55
N ASN A 46 23.82 16.34 -22.77
CA ASN A 46 25.16 16.48 -22.18
C ASN A 46 25.21 16.27 -20.65
N ASP A 47 24.23 16.80 -19.92
CA ASP A 47 24.22 16.79 -18.47
C ASP A 47 22.91 16.16 -17.88
N THR A 48 22.04 15.63 -18.75
CA THR A 48 20.78 15.03 -18.31
C THR A 48 20.50 13.72 -19.04
N LEU A 49 20.08 12.71 -18.31
CA LEU A 49 19.59 11.44 -18.84
C LEU A 49 18.16 11.23 -18.30
N SER A 50 17.18 11.17 -19.19
CA SER A 50 15.81 10.84 -18.86
C SER A 50 15.45 9.46 -19.39
N PHE A 51 14.66 8.69 -18.64
CA PHE A 51 14.21 7.37 -19.05
C PHE A 51 12.76 7.12 -18.69
N SER A 52 12.13 6.21 -19.43
CA SER A 52 10.77 5.74 -19.20
C SER A 52 10.69 4.25 -19.50
N LYS A 53 10.02 3.49 -18.64
CA LYS A 53 9.84 2.04 -18.76
C LYS A 53 8.37 1.72 -18.95
N LYS A 54 8.05 0.97 -20.01
CA LYS A 54 6.68 0.52 -20.29
C LYS A 54 6.43 -0.92 -19.82
N ASN A 55 7.37 -1.82 -20.09
CA ASN A 55 7.29 -3.24 -19.70
C ASN A 55 8.53 -3.58 -18.89
N GLN A 56 8.37 -3.73 -17.59
CA GLN A 56 9.48 -4.02 -16.70
C GLN A 56 9.69 -5.52 -16.61
N ALA A 57 10.89 -5.98 -17.00
CA ALA A 57 11.28 -7.36 -16.78
C ALA A 57 11.55 -7.59 -15.29
N ALA A 58 11.16 -8.74 -14.74
CA ALA A 58 11.39 -9.07 -13.34
C ALA A 58 12.89 -9.09 -12.95
N GLN A 59 13.77 -9.28 -13.94
CA GLN A 59 15.24 -9.30 -13.76
C GLN A 59 15.86 -7.89 -13.79
N ASP A 60 15.09 -6.85 -14.13
CA ASP A 60 15.59 -5.49 -14.18
C ASP A 60 15.85 -4.96 -12.76
N ARG A 61 17.08 -4.58 -12.48
CA ARG A 61 17.51 -4.00 -11.18
C ARG A 61 16.77 -2.71 -10.82
N MET A 62 16.19 -2.03 -11.80
CA MET A 62 15.38 -0.83 -11.64
C MET A 62 13.91 -1.09 -11.98
N SER A 63 13.42 -2.33 -11.83
CA SER A 63 12.03 -2.73 -12.17
C SER A 63 10.96 -1.98 -11.37
N VAL A 64 11.30 -1.48 -10.19
CA VAL A 64 10.37 -0.73 -9.33
C VAL A 64 10.09 0.68 -9.89
N PHE A 65 11.01 1.22 -10.72
CA PHE A 65 10.89 2.58 -11.26
C PHE A 65 10.33 2.57 -12.67
N ASN A 66 9.28 3.36 -12.87
CA ASN A 66 8.63 3.51 -14.17
C ASN A 66 9.30 4.56 -15.05
N GLY A 67 10.09 5.43 -14.47
CA GLY A 67 10.82 6.48 -15.19
C GLY A 67 11.54 7.42 -14.24
N GLY A 68 12.23 8.38 -14.82
CA GLY A 68 12.93 9.38 -14.05
C GLY A 68 13.91 10.19 -14.88
N ALA A 69 14.58 11.10 -14.21
CA ALA A 69 15.66 11.90 -14.78
C ALA A 69 16.87 11.90 -13.84
N LEU A 70 18.04 11.83 -14.45
CA LEU A 70 19.34 12.00 -13.81
C LEU A 70 19.95 13.26 -14.37
N GLN A 71 20.48 14.11 -13.51
CA GLN A 71 21.11 15.38 -13.91
C GLN A 71 22.46 15.50 -13.22
N ILE A 72 23.49 15.88 -13.97
CA ILE A 72 24.82 16.13 -13.43
C ILE A 72 25.01 17.64 -13.33
N GLU A 73 25.14 18.11 -12.10
CA GLU A 73 25.46 19.50 -11.80
C GLU A 73 26.95 19.62 -11.53
N LYS A 74 27.59 20.51 -12.27
CA LYS A 74 29.02 20.86 -12.07
C LYS A 74 29.13 22.03 -11.10
N SER A 75 29.83 21.83 -10.00
CA SER A 75 30.11 22.84 -9.00
C SER A 75 31.64 23.03 -8.88
N MET A 76 32.08 24.13 -8.29
CA MET A 76 33.50 24.36 -7.94
C MET A 76 34.02 23.28 -6.97
N ALA A 77 33.14 22.67 -6.16
CA ALA A 77 33.48 21.59 -5.24
C ALA A 77 33.47 20.18 -5.86
N GLY A 78 33.15 20.06 -7.18
CA GLY A 78 33.04 18.77 -7.86
C GLY A 78 31.71 18.59 -8.60
N SER A 79 31.58 17.49 -9.30
CA SER A 79 30.33 17.14 -10.02
C SER A 79 29.41 16.31 -9.12
N VAL A 80 28.13 16.63 -9.15
CA VAL A 80 27.09 15.94 -8.35
C VAL A 80 26.03 15.38 -9.30
N LEU A 81 25.80 14.08 -9.25
CA LEU A 81 24.69 13.42 -9.91
C LEU A 81 23.44 13.55 -9.03
N ARG A 82 22.43 14.26 -9.51
CA ARG A 82 21.09 14.29 -8.91
C ARG A 82 20.17 13.36 -9.66
N TYR A 83 19.35 12.63 -8.95
CA TYR A 83 18.35 11.76 -9.56
C TYR A 83 16.96 12.04 -9.01
N HIS A 84 15.99 11.92 -9.89
CA HIS A 84 14.58 12.04 -9.59
C HIS A 84 13.85 10.88 -10.29
N LEU A 85 13.47 9.87 -9.51
CA LEU A 85 12.87 8.63 -9.99
C LEU A 85 11.42 8.56 -9.59
N THR A 86 10.59 7.95 -10.45
CA THR A 86 9.15 7.78 -10.22
C THR A 86 8.84 6.30 -10.07
N SER A 87 8.16 5.93 -8.98
CA SER A 87 7.74 4.56 -8.68
C SER A 87 6.24 4.49 -8.50
N ARG A 88 5.55 3.81 -9.43
CA ARG A 88 4.11 3.52 -9.27
C ARG A 88 3.85 2.49 -8.17
N ALA A 89 4.81 1.60 -7.92
CA ALA A 89 4.71 0.62 -6.85
C ALA A 89 4.56 1.29 -5.49
N LEU A 90 5.37 2.32 -5.21
CA LEU A 90 5.23 3.13 -3.99
C LEU A 90 3.85 3.79 -3.88
N LEU A 91 3.33 4.32 -5.00
CA LEU A 91 2.00 4.90 -5.02
C LEU A 91 0.93 3.88 -4.64
N TYR A 92 0.95 2.68 -5.22
CA TYR A 92 -0.02 1.63 -4.90
C TYR A 92 0.12 1.15 -3.45
N CYS A 93 1.36 0.98 -2.95
CA CYS A 93 1.59 0.65 -1.54
C CYS A 93 1.07 1.72 -0.58
N PHE A 94 1.10 3.00 -0.98
CA PHE A 94 0.53 4.09 -0.20
C PHE A 94 -1.01 4.13 -0.26
N LEU A 95 -1.60 3.83 -1.42
CA LEU A 95 -3.05 3.83 -1.59
C LEU A 95 -3.73 2.62 -0.92
N ALA A 96 -3.04 1.49 -0.81
CA ALA A 96 -3.60 0.27 -0.23
C ALA A 96 -4.14 0.46 1.21
N PRO A 97 -3.41 1.03 2.18
CA PRO A 97 -3.95 1.26 3.52
C PRO A 97 -5.17 2.19 3.51
N LEU A 98 -5.21 3.20 2.64
CA LEU A 98 -6.37 4.10 2.52
C LEU A 98 -7.61 3.35 2.01
N LEU A 99 -7.42 2.43 1.07
CA LEU A 99 -8.49 1.57 0.57
C LEU A 99 -9.06 0.69 1.69
N PHE A 100 -8.20 0.01 2.47
CA PHE A 100 -8.66 -0.82 3.58
C PHE A 100 -9.34 -0.01 4.68
N LEU A 101 -8.86 1.19 4.99
CA LEU A 101 -9.52 2.12 5.90
C LEU A 101 -10.90 2.53 5.39
N SER A 102 -11.05 2.78 4.09
CA SER A 102 -12.34 3.08 3.47
C SER A 102 -13.32 1.91 3.60
N ILE A 103 -12.86 0.68 3.37
CA ILE A 103 -13.66 -0.54 3.56
C ILE A 103 -14.09 -0.67 5.03
N ALA A 104 -13.18 -0.43 5.99
CA ALA A 104 -13.51 -0.48 7.41
C ALA A 104 -14.62 0.51 7.77
N GLN A 105 -14.51 1.76 7.30
CA GLN A 105 -15.53 2.79 7.54
C GLN A 105 -16.86 2.45 6.88
N PHE A 106 -16.83 1.92 5.67
CA PHE A 106 -18.02 1.47 4.95
C PHE A 106 -18.74 0.32 5.71
N THR A 107 -17.97 -0.66 6.20
CA THR A 107 -18.51 -1.76 7.03
C THR A 107 -19.19 -1.23 8.29
N ILE A 108 -18.56 -0.26 8.97
CA ILE A 108 -19.16 0.37 10.17
C ILE A 108 -20.44 1.13 9.81
N ALA A 109 -20.45 1.82 8.67
CA ALA A 109 -21.64 2.54 8.21
C ALA A 109 -22.80 1.59 7.93
N ILE A 110 -22.58 0.50 7.19
CA ILE A 110 -23.60 -0.52 6.93
C ILE A 110 -24.15 -1.08 8.24
N ASN A 111 -23.27 -1.49 9.17
CA ASN A 111 -23.69 -2.02 10.46
C ASN A 111 -24.51 -1.04 11.31
N LYS A 112 -24.38 0.26 11.08
CA LYS A 112 -25.23 1.29 11.72
C LYS A 112 -26.61 1.39 11.08
N PHE A 113 -26.70 1.21 9.77
CA PHE A 113 -27.97 1.27 9.03
C PHE A 113 -28.78 -0.01 9.19
N ASP A 114 -28.12 -1.18 9.30
CA ASP A 114 -28.75 -2.50 9.46
C ASP A 114 -29.11 -2.85 10.92
N LYS A 115 -29.24 -1.89 11.82
CA LYS A 115 -29.86 -2.14 13.12
C LYS A 115 -31.37 -2.25 12.91
N PRO A 116 -31.93 -3.48 12.84
CA PRO A 116 -33.36 -3.61 12.81
C PRO A 116 -33.90 -3.11 14.18
N PRO A 117 -35.04 -2.40 14.20
CA PRO A 117 -35.65 -1.92 15.44
C PRO A 117 -36.20 -3.04 16.34
N HIS A 118 -35.80 -4.29 16.13
CA HIS A 118 -36.38 -5.47 16.78
C HIS A 118 -35.60 -6.06 17.97
N GLU A 119 -34.45 -5.51 18.35
CA GLU A 119 -33.76 -6.04 19.56
C GLU A 119 -34.42 -5.63 20.88
N ALA A 120 -35.38 -4.69 20.89
CA ALA A 120 -36.12 -4.32 22.12
C ALA A 120 -37.31 -5.23 22.43
N ALA A 121 -37.75 -6.08 21.48
CA ALA A 121 -38.99 -6.87 21.62
C ALA A 121 -38.76 -8.36 21.96
N LYS A 122 -37.54 -8.88 21.95
CA LYS A 122 -37.27 -10.30 22.21
C LYS A 122 -36.97 -10.64 23.68
N LYS A 123 -37.01 -9.69 24.58
CA LYS A 123 -36.64 -9.94 25.98
C LYS A 123 -37.80 -10.35 26.90
N ASN A 124 -39.02 -10.51 26.48
CA ASN A 124 -40.08 -11.01 27.37
C ASN A 124 -41.33 -11.53 26.61
N ALA A 125 -41.17 -12.41 25.65
CA ALA A 125 -42.28 -13.21 25.19
C ALA A 125 -42.31 -14.54 25.97
N VAL A 126 -42.53 -14.46 27.29
CA VAL A 126 -43.18 -15.55 27.99
C VAL A 126 -44.60 -15.57 27.42
N MET A 127 -44.92 -16.55 26.57
CA MET A 127 -46.28 -16.74 26.08
C MET A 127 -47.19 -16.87 27.32
N PRO A 128 -48.17 -16.00 27.49
CA PRO A 128 -49.09 -16.13 28.61
C PRO A 128 -49.82 -17.46 28.46
N MET A 129 -49.62 -18.36 29.42
CA MET A 129 -50.29 -19.64 29.49
C MET A 129 -51.80 -19.40 29.49
N ASN A 130 -52.53 -20.11 28.62
CA ASN A 130 -53.97 -19.98 28.52
C ASN A 130 -54.60 -20.27 29.89
N PRO A 131 -55.48 -19.43 30.44
CA PRO A 131 -56.04 -19.59 31.76
C PRO A 131 -56.78 -20.94 31.93
N VAL A 132 -57.23 -21.58 30.85
CA VAL A 132 -57.86 -22.90 30.86
C VAL A 132 -56.82 -24.00 31.11
N ASP A 133 -55.63 -23.93 30.53
CA ASP A 133 -54.58 -24.92 30.74
C ASP A 133 -54.03 -24.87 32.17
N LYS A 134 -53.96 -23.65 32.71
CA LYS A 134 -53.58 -23.44 34.12
C LYS A 134 -54.59 -24.03 35.09
N ALA A 135 -55.93 -24.01 34.79
CA ALA A 135 -56.97 -24.57 35.60
C ALA A 135 -57.01 -26.10 35.52
N LEU A 136 -56.58 -26.71 34.46
CA LEU A 136 -56.51 -28.15 34.23
C LEU A 136 -55.23 -28.82 34.75
N GLY A 137 -54.31 -28.05 35.40
CA GLY A 137 -53.07 -28.59 35.95
C GLY A 137 -52.06 -29.06 34.90
N ALA A 138 -52.15 -28.54 33.68
CA ALA A 138 -51.18 -28.85 32.66
C ALA A 138 -49.76 -28.46 33.12
N PRO A 139 -48.73 -29.32 32.90
CA PRO A 139 -47.36 -28.99 33.25
C PRO A 139 -46.92 -27.76 32.48
N VAL A 140 -46.21 -26.86 33.17
CA VAL A 140 -45.62 -25.68 32.54
C VAL A 140 -44.78 -26.15 31.35
N PRO A 141 -44.98 -25.60 30.16
CA PRO A 141 -44.11 -25.95 29.03
C PRO A 141 -42.66 -25.71 29.43
N ASP A 142 -41.89 -26.79 29.47
CA ASP A 142 -40.43 -26.65 29.63
C ASP A 142 -39.94 -25.68 28.56
N ALA A 143 -39.13 -24.71 29.00
CA ALA A 143 -38.42 -23.87 28.06
C ALA A 143 -37.75 -24.79 27.04
N PRO A 144 -37.83 -24.50 25.73
CA PRO A 144 -37.19 -25.34 24.71
C PRO A 144 -35.77 -25.60 25.16
N LYS A 145 -35.46 -26.86 25.47
CA LYS A 145 -34.08 -27.29 25.59
C LYS A 145 -33.45 -26.93 24.24
N GLU A 146 -32.46 -26.07 24.25
CA GLU A 146 -31.57 -25.83 23.11
C GLU A 146 -30.90 -27.17 22.78
N ASP A 147 -31.64 -28.03 22.08
CA ASP A 147 -31.04 -29.20 21.44
C ASP A 147 -30.13 -28.66 20.34
N ASP A 148 -28.88 -29.06 20.39
CA ASP A 148 -27.66 -28.72 19.68
C ASP A 148 -27.74 -28.99 18.15
N ALA A 149 -28.89 -28.80 17.52
CA ALA A 149 -29.16 -29.03 16.10
C ALA A 149 -29.59 -27.76 15.33
N GLY A 150 -29.35 -26.63 15.88
CA GLY A 150 -29.53 -25.33 15.24
C GLY A 150 -28.32 -24.45 15.52
N ARG A 151 -27.16 -24.83 14.98
CA ARG A 151 -26.11 -23.85 14.73
C ARG A 151 -26.69 -22.90 13.71
N GLU A 152 -27.62 -22.04 14.19
CA GLU A 152 -27.98 -20.84 13.47
C GLU A 152 -26.64 -20.22 13.05
N GLU A 153 -26.44 -20.14 11.76
CA GLU A 153 -25.44 -19.26 11.20
C GLU A 153 -25.78 -17.88 11.76
N GLU A 154 -25.24 -17.62 12.95
CA GLU A 154 -25.14 -16.28 13.48
C GLU A 154 -24.48 -15.50 12.37
N SER A 155 -25.29 -14.76 11.63
CA SER A 155 -24.84 -13.97 10.50
C SER A 155 -23.77 -13.05 11.07
N LYS A 156 -22.52 -13.50 11.01
CA LYS A 156 -21.35 -12.80 11.57
C LYS A 156 -21.35 -11.43 10.96
N LYS A 157 -21.87 -10.44 11.70
CA LYS A 157 -21.83 -9.04 11.30
C LYS A 157 -20.39 -8.77 10.83
N PRO A 158 -20.19 -8.27 9.61
CA PRO A 158 -18.87 -8.08 9.08
C PRO A 158 -18.04 -7.20 10.03
N SER A 159 -16.97 -7.78 10.55
CA SER A 159 -16.08 -7.07 11.48
C SER A 159 -15.14 -6.15 10.71
N PRO A 160 -14.92 -4.90 11.12
CA PRO A 160 -13.96 -4.01 10.52
C PRO A 160 -12.50 -4.34 10.90
N VAL A 161 -12.28 -5.24 11.87
CA VAL A 161 -10.95 -5.57 12.41
C VAL A 161 -9.98 -6.06 11.35
N PRO A 162 -10.33 -7.01 10.45
CA PRO A 162 -9.41 -7.44 9.41
C PRO A 162 -8.94 -6.28 8.51
N ALA A 163 -9.83 -5.36 8.17
CA ALA A 163 -9.49 -4.22 7.33
C ALA A 163 -8.46 -3.29 8.01
N TYR A 164 -8.56 -3.06 9.31
CA TYR A 164 -7.55 -2.29 10.05
C TYR A 164 -6.21 -3.02 10.14
N VAL A 165 -6.21 -4.35 10.32
CA VAL A 165 -4.99 -5.15 10.33
C VAL A 165 -4.26 -5.04 8.98
N PHE A 166 -4.99 -5.22 7.86
CA PHE A 166 -4.41 -5.06 6.53
C PHE A 166 -3.92 -3.63 6.27
N ALA A 167 -4.68 -2.62 6.68
CA ALA A 167 -4.24 -1.23 6.58
C ALA A 167 -2.91 -1.01 7.31
N GLY A 168 -2.74 -1.56 8.51
CA GLY A 168 -1.51 -1.48 9.29
C GLY A 168 -0.33 -2.18 8.60
N ILE A 169 -0.55 -3.39 8.07
CA ILE A 169 0.47 -4.15 7.33
C ILE A 169 0.93 -3.37 6.09
N PHE A 170 0.02 -2.86 5.27
CA PHE A 170 0.39 -2.10 4.06
C PHE A 170 1.05 -0.77 4.38
N ALA A 171 0.65 -0.09 5.46
CA ALA A 171 1.33 1.12 5.91
C ALA A 171 2.78 0.82 6.33
N ALA A 172 3.02 -0.26 7.07
CA ALA A 172 4.36 -0.70 7.44
C ALA A 172 5.20 -1.08 6.21
N LEU A 173 4.62 -1.82 5.25
CA LEU A 173 5.28 -2.19 3.99
C LEU A 173 5.65 -0.95 3.16
N TYR A 174 4.79 0.07 3.12
CA TYR A 174 5.09 1.33 2.45
C TYR A 174 6.32 2.01 3.07
N VAL A 175 6.36 2.15 4.40
CA VAL A 175 7.49 2.79 5.09
C VAL A 175 8.79 2.03 4.85
N VAL A 176 8.76 0.70 5.01
CA VAL A 176 9.93 -0.15 4.76
C VAL A 176 10.37 -0.07 3.31
N GLY A 177 9.43 -0.20 2.36
CA GLY A 177 9.70 -0.11 0.93
C GLY A 177 10.34 1.23 0.57
N ARG A 178 9.82 2.32 1.11
CA ARG A 178 10.34 3.68 0.86
C ARG A 178 11.81 3.83 1.29
N VAL A 179 12.15 3.31 2.48
CA VAL A 179 13.52 3.37 3.00
C VAL A 179 14.45 2.46 2.20
N LEU A 180 13.98 1.26 1.85
CA LEU A 180 14.76 0.32 1.06
C LEU A 180 15.04 0.84 -0.35
N GLU A 181 14.06 1.42 -1.04
CA GLU A 181 14.26 1.97 -2.39
C GLU A 181 15.30 3.08 -2.41
N ASP A 182 15.27 4.01 -1.44
CA ASP A 182 16.29 5.07 -1.37
C ASP A 182 17.69 4.49 -1.16
N ARG A 183 17.84 3.52 -0.28
CA ARG A 183 19.13 2.85 -0.03
C ARG A 183 19.62 2.04 -1.22
N LEU A 184 18.73 1.25 -1.83
CA LEU A 184 19.06 0.38 -2.95
C LEU A 184 19.47 1.19 -4.19
N VAL A 185 18.76 2.28 -4.50
CA VAL A 185 19.11 3.17 -5.62
C VAL A 185 20.48 3.80 -5.41
N LYS A 186 20.73 4.32 -4.21
CA LYS A 186 22.06 4.89 -3.89
C LYS A 186 23.15 3.85 -4.05
N ALA A 187 22.97 2.67 -3.48
CA ALA A 187 23.93 1.57 -3.59
C ALA A 187 24.15 1.14 -5.05
N LEU A 188 23.06 1.00 -5.83
CA LEU A 188 23.12 0.63 -7.23
C LEU A 188 23.90 1.62 -8.07
N PHE A 189 23.61 2.92 -7.94
CA PHE A 189 24.31 3.96 -8.70
C PHE A 189 25.76 4.10 -8.25
N THR A 190 26.02 4.06 -6.94
CA THR A 190 27.40 4.08 -6.42
C THR A 190 28.21 2.91 -6.97
N ARG A 191 27.65 1.72 -6.94
CA ARG A 191 28.30 0.52 -7.47
C ARG A 191 28.57 0.63 -8.97
N SER A 192 27.60 1.05 -9.76
CA SER A 192 27.76 1.22 -11.21
C SER A 192 28.78 2.30 -11.57
N LEU A 193 28.93 3.33 -10.75
CA LEU A 193 29.92 4.40 -10.98
C LEU A 193 31.33 4.02 -10.55
N LEU A 194 31.50 3.09 -9.59
CA LEU A 194 32.79 2.68 -9.06
C LEU A 194 33.36 1.42 -9.74
N GLU A 195 32.51 0.46 -10.16
CA GLU A 195 32.94 -0.87 -10.66
C GLU A 195 33.17 -0.93 -12.17
N ALA A 196 33.08 0.19 -12.90
CA ALA A 196 33.29 0.22 -14.36
C ALA A 196 34.70 0.68 -14.76
#